data_d9fc760fa6ec8bd2e8a7975a2edd2619
#
_entry.id   d9fc760fa6ec8bd2e8a7975a2edd2619
#
_cell.length_a   1.000
_cell.length_b   1.000
_cell.length_c   1.000
_cell.angle_alpha   90.00
_cell.angle_beta   90.00
_cell.angle_gamma   90.00
#
_symmetry.space_group_name_H-M   'P 1'
#
loop_
_entity.id
_entity.type
_entity.pdbx_description
1 polymer ?
#
loop_
_entity_poly.entity_id
_entity_poly.type
_entity_poly.pdbx_seq_one_letter_code
_entity_poly.pdbx_strand_id
1 'polypeptide(L)'
;QLVKTTLETIIKSIPEVLEEPEAMILVGELASSSINFLVRPYTKNENILKVRSEVFEKCQLEFGKLGIDIPYPHQVEVQKK
;
A
#
# COMPACT_ATOMS: atom_id res chain seq x y z
N GLN A 1 -11.86 9.02 1.83
CA GLN A 1 -11.92 7.73 2.50
C GLN A 1 -10.61 7.45 3.25
N LEU A 2 -10.74 7.03 4.51
CA LEU A 2 -9.58 6.90 5.42
C LEU A 2 -8.53 5.91 4.93
N VAL A 3 -8.95 4.75 4.45
CA VAL A 3 -8.01 3.73 3.98
C VAL A 3 -7.18 4.23 2.81
N LYS A 4 -7.83 4.84 1.84
CA LYS A 4 -7.14 5.37 0.67
C LYS A 4 -6.16 6.48 1.07
N THR A 5 -6.57 7.39 1.92
CA THR A 5 -5.72 8.48 2.39
C THR A 5 -4.50 7.95 3.15
N THR A 6 -4.70 6.93 3.98
CA THR A 6 -3.61 6.30 4.72
C THR A 6 -2.61 5.64 3.78
N LEU A 7 -3.11 4.93 2.76
CA LEU A 7 -2.24 4.30 1.76
C LEU A 7 -1.44 5.33 0.98
N GLU A 8 -2.07 6.44 0.59
CA GLU A 8 -1.38 7.53 -0.10
C GLU A 8 -0.25 8.10 0.76
N THR A 9 -0.52 8.31 2.03
CA THR A 9 0.48 8.82 2.98
C THR A 9 1.65 7.84 3.13
N ILE A 10 1.35 6.55 3.25
CA ILE A 10 2.38 5.51 3.35
C ILE A 10 3.29 5.54 2.13
N ILE A 11 2.70 5.55 0.94
CA ILE A 11 3.46 5.55 -0.31
C ILE A 11 4.37 6.78 -0.41
N LYS A 12 3.84 7.95 -0.08
CA LYS A 12 4.62 9.19 -0.14
C LYS A 12 5.73 9.25 0.89
N SER A 13 5.64 8.47 1.96
CA SER A 13 6.66 8.44 3.00
C SER A 13 7.87 7.60 2.62
N ILE A 14 7.81 6.84 1.54
CA ILE A 14 8.89 5.95 1.11
C ILE A 14 9.66 6.63 -0.02
N PRO A 15 10.90 7.06 0.22
CA PRO A 15 11.64 7.83 -0.79
C PRO A 15 11.98 7.04 -2.06
N GLU A 16 12.05 5.71 -1.97
CA GLU A 16 12.35 4.87 -3.12
C GLU A 16 11.19 4.73 -4.09
N VAL A 17 9.98 5.10 -3.67
CA VAL A 17 8.81 5.08 -4.57
C VAL A 17 8.88 6.28 -5.50
N LEU A 18 8.74 6.02 -6.80
CA LEU A 18 8.79 7.07 -7.82
C LEU A 18 7.48 7.85 -7.82
N GLU A 19 7.59 9.15 -8.11
CA GLU A 19 6.41 9.99 -8.29
C GLU A 19 5.75 9.72 -9.64
N GLU A 20 6.56 9.37 -10.62
CA GLU A 20 6.08 9.03 -11.96
C GLU A 20 6.75 7.74 -12.44
N PRO A 21 5.98 6.75 -12.89
CA PRO A 21 4.50 6.72 -12.92
C PRO A 21 3.89 6.77 -11.53
N GLU A 22 2.72 7.42 -11.43
CA GLU A 22 2.03 7.55 -10.16
C GLU A 22 1.57 6.18 -9.64
N ALA A 23 1.68 5.98 -8.33
CA ALA A 23 1.22 4.74 -7.70
C ALA A 23 -0.29 4.56 -7.88
N MET A 24 -0.70 3.34 -8.21
CA MET A 24 -2.12 3.02 -8.30
C MET A 24 -2.62 2.56 -6.94
N ILE A 25 -3.73 3.11 -6.49
CA ILE A 25 -4.38 2.71 -5.24
C ILE A 25 -5.85 2.46 -5.51
N LEU A 26 -6.29 1.23 -5.29
CA LEU A 26 -7.70 0.85 -5.43
C LEU A 26 -8.18 0.32 -4.08
N VAL A 27 -9.33 0.79 -3.65
CA VAL A 27 -9.94 0.36 -2.39
C VAL A 27 -11.38 -0.07 -2.65
N GLY A 28 -11.76 -1.23 -2.12
CA GLY A 28 -13.12 -1.73 -2.25
C GLY A 28 -13.60 -2.31 -0.93
N GLU A 29 -14.90 -2.33 -0.74
CA GLU A 29 -15.54 -2.94 0.41
C GLU A 29 -16.13 -4.28 0.00
N LEU A 30 -15.91 -5.28 0.84
CA LEU A 30 -16.50 -6.60 0.65
C LEU A 30 -17.78 -6.72 1.48
N ALA A 31 -18.67 -7.60 1.06
CA ALA A 31 -19.98 -7.77 1.69
C ALA A 31 -19.92 -8.09 3.19
N SER A 32 -18.81 -8.63 3.66
CA SER A 32 -18.63 -9.03 5.06
C SER A 32 -17.98 -7.95 5.92
N SER A 33 -18.05 -6.70 5.51
CA SER A 33 -17.42 -5.56 6.19
C SER A 33 -15.90 -5.57 6.14
N SER A 34 -15.31 -6.43 5.34
CA SER A 34 -13.87 -6.44 5.12
C SER A 34 -13.50 -5.37 4.11
N ILE A 35 -12.30 -4.82 4.25
CA ILE A 35 -11.76 -3.86 3.28
C ILE A 35 -10.71 -4.56 2.45
N ASN A 36 -10.85 -4.47 1.15
CA ASN A 36 -9.88 -4.99 0.21
C ASN A 36 -9.19 -3.83 -0.49
N PHE A 37 -7.89 -3.96 -0.77
CA PHE A 37 -7.18 -2.91 -1.49
C PHE A 37 -6.08 -3.48 -2.35
N LEU A 38 -5.71 -2.70 -3.37
CA LEU A 38 -4.57 -2.97 -4.22
C LEU A 38 -3.71 -1.72 -4.26
N VAL A 39 -2.45 -1.85 -3.91
CA VAL A 39 -1.48 -0.77 -3.97
C VAL A 39 -0.37 -1.19 -4.93
N ARG A 40 -0.15 -0.38 -5.94
CA ARG A 40 0.85 -0.69 -6.96
C ARG A 40 1.80 0.49 -7.13
N PRO A 41 2.80 0.62 -6.24
CA PRO A 41 3.80 1.66 -6.38
C PRO A 41 4.85 1.28 -7.43
N TYR A 42 5.48 2.28 -8.02
CA TYR A 42 6.55 2.08 -8.98
C TYR A 42 7.88 2.45 -8.36
N THR A 43 8.91 1.68 -8.66
CA THR A 43 10.26 1.93 -8.17
C THR A 43 11.28 1.37 -9.15
N LYS A 44 12.54 1.65 -8.89
CA LYS A 44 13.63 1.05 -9.66
C LYS A 44 13.72 -0.44 -9.33
N ASN A 45 14.15 -1.23 -10.31
CA ASN A 45 14.24 -2.68 -10.17
C ASN A 45 14.99 -3.11 -8.90
N GLU A 46 16.07 -2.46 -8.58
CA GLU A 46 16.92 -2.78 -7.43
C GLU A 46 16.22 -2.57 -6.08
N ASN A 47 15.15 -1.77 -6.06
CA ASN A 47 14.44 -1.42 -4.82
C ASN A 47 13.11 -2.15 -4.65
N ILE A 48 12.76 -3.07 -5.54
CA ILE A 48 11.44 -3.72 -5.52
C ILE A 48 11.18 -4.43 -4.19
N LEU A 49 12.10 -5.26 -3.74
CA LEU A 49 11.93 -5.99 -2.50
C LEU A 49 11.90 -5.09 -1.28
N LYS A 50 12.75 -4.07 -1.28
CA LYS A 50 12.79 -3.11 -0.19
C LYS A 50 11.48 -2.34 -0.06
N VAL A 51 10.97 -1.82 -1.18
CA VAL A 51 9.71 -1.08 -1.20
C VAL A 51 8.54 -1.96 -0.77
N ARG A 52 8.50 -3.19 -1.27
CA ARG A 52 7.45 -4.13 -0.89
C ARG A 52 7.42 -4.36 0.62
N SER A 53 8.58 -4.61 1.22
CA SER A 53 8.71 -4.81 2.65
C SER A 53 8.26 -3.58 3.44
N GLU A 54 8.70 -2.41 3.02
CA GLU A 54 8.34 -1.17 3.72
C GLU A 54 6.85 -0.87 3.65
N VAL A 55 6.24 -1.04 2.47
CA VAL A 55 4.81 -0.84 2.33
C VAL A 55 4.04 -1.79 3.23
N PHE A 56 4.43 -3.06 3.23
CA PHE A 56 3.77 -4.07 4.04
C PHE A 56 3.85 -3.72 5.54
N GLU A 57 5.05 -3.41 6.04
CA GLU A 57 5.25 -3.07 7.44
C GLU A 57 4.48 -1.83 7.85
N LYS A 58 4.52 -0.79 7.03
CA LYS A 58 3.82 0.45 7.32
C LYS A 58 2.31 0.28 7.29
N CYS A 59 1.80 -0.56 6.38
CA CYS A 59 0.39 -0.88 6.36
C CYS A 59 -0.04 -1.55 7.65
N GLN A 60 0.70 -2.54 8.11
CA GLN A 60 0.38 -3.23 9.35
C GLN A 60 0.38 -2.28 10.54
N LEU A 61 1.39 -1.42 10.60
CA LEU A 61 1.52 -0.47 11.70
C LEU A 61 0.40 0.56 11.70
N GLU A 62 0.17 1.22 10.57
CA GLU A 62 -0.80 2.31 10.50
C GLU A 62 -2.24 1.83 10.62
N PHE A 63 -2.57 0.73 9.97
CA PHE A 63 -3.93 0.19 10.08
C PHE A 63 -4.18 -0.42 11.46
N GLY A 64 -3.15 -0.97 12.08
CA GLY A 64 -3.24 -1.44 13.46
C GLY A 64 -3.59 -0.31 14.42
N LYS A 65 -2.97 0.85 14.25
CA LYS A 65 -3.27 2.04 15.07
C LYS A 65 -4.70 2.52 14.90
N LEU A 66 -5.25 2.36 13.71
CA LEU A 66 -6.61 2.79 13.39
C LEU A 66 -7.66 1.74 13.77
N GLY A 67 -7.24 0.58 14.23
CA GLY A 67 -8.15 -0.51 14.54
C GLY A 67 -8.80 -1.14 13.32
N ILE A 68 -8.19 -0.97 12.15
CA ILE A 68 -8.68 -1.54 10.91
C ILE A 68 -8.06 -2.91 10.70
N ASP A 69 -8.91 -3.91 10.56
CA ASP A 69 -8.47 -5.26 10.27
C ASP A 69 -8.39 -5.48 8.77
N ILE A 70 -7.22 -5.86 8.29
CA ILE A 70 -6.98 -6.06 6.87
C ILE A 70 -6.77 -7.54 6.61
N PRO A 71 -7.59 -8.14 5.71
CA PRO A 71 -7.43 -9.57 5.40
C PRO A 71 -6.05 -9.85 4.80
N TYR A 72 -5.49 -10.96 5.21
CA TYR A 72 -4.25 -11.45 4.65
C TYR A 72 -4.58 -12.43 3.50
N PRO A 73 -3.84 -12.43 2.39
CA PRO A 73 -2.67 -11.61 2.08
C PRO A 73 -3.05 -10.20 1.59
N HIS A 74 -2.15 -9.27 1.82
CA HIS A 74 -2.32 -7.90 1.35
C HIS A 74 -2.05 -7.80 -0.14
N GLN A 75 -2.77 -6.89 -0.80
CA GLN A 75 -2.62 -6.67 -2.21
C GLN A 75 -1.58 -5.56 -2.47
N VAL A 76 -0.32 -5.92 -2.39
CA VAL A 76 0.78 -5.00 -2.67
C VAL A 76 1.59 -5.54 -3.84
N GLU A 77 1.58 -4.82 -4.96
CA GLU A 77 2.29 -5.23 -6.17
C GLU A 77 3.24 -4.11 -6.58
N VAL A 78 4.51 -4.23 -6.21
CA VAL A 78 5.50 -3.23 -6.59
C VAL A 78 5.92 -3.47 -8.03
N GLN A 79 5.87 -2.39 -8.82
CA GLN A 79 6.18 -2.45 -10.24
C GLN A 79 7.52 -1.81 -10.54
N LYS A 80 8.23 -2.39 -11.49
CA LYS A 80 9.44 -1.83 -12.02
C LYS A 80 9.08 -0.79 -13.08
N LYS A 81 9.76 0.33 -13.03
CA LYS A 81 9.59 1.34 -14.07
C LYS A 81 10.26 0.91 -15.37
#